data_03b5220e2c0945508decb7b6b5a0fa71
#
_entry.id   03b5220e2c0945508decb7b6b5a0fa71
#
_cell.length_a   1.000
_cell.length_b   1.000
_cell.length_c   1.000
_cell.angle_alpha   90.00
_cell.angle_beta   90.00
_cell.angle_gamma   90.00
#
_symmetry.space_group_name_H-M   'P 1'
#
loop_
_entity.id
_entity.type
_entity.pdbx_description
1 polymer ?
#
loop_
_entity_poly.entity_id
_entity_poly.type
_entity_poly.pdbx_seq_one_letter_code
_entity_poly.pdbx_strand_id
1 'polypeptide(L)'
;MLRKSQLAIALAIVATAAGAYLASGLAEGANAPNGVLAAGSRLLKPGPVYIMPPGTHAADVASTHAPRAIPLRIPNAAALNAAKSRAAAARALVSKAAGTAIDAVSEGKSASSGRAPLALTGACGTNVAAGFAPSDVNGAVGPTRLVVVTNVNIGVFDKTTCATVSNVGLKTLFSNFAIPATTTLFDPRVLYDRKAQRFFVFAESDDNTNTDQFQYIAVSTDNTATAWYRYFAPLSLGPNRFCKKAVNSFWDYPMAGLNDKRLVITANDFGTGVSTGILDIDKTPMLSGLSTSAKCFVTADGIFNYAPAVVLDTAASMTLLSPGSGSGSKVRRMTLANPGLVGADTIGAETFINVTPWTLTTNAFQPNGIQLDAIDGRFQSPSIQSRGLLWNVHTENGGLNNLYARWKLFKFSTAPTSVTALLEFKPTTSGANNKDDMFNASVATGSGILNAPIFVTASRTIDSILTGAGNPAHLIFSGFNSSKNSAEWQFDTVATSARNFATCGVDPCRWGDYSSTQIDPVIGIGRAWGFNQLVASGTGTTTSQFDWVTRAGKAELNIQFSPNLASTEP
;
A
#
# COMPACT_ATOMS: atom_id res chain seq x y z
N MET A 1 41.04 -38.03 -34.07
CA MET A 1 41.48 -36.64 -33.95
C MET A 1 40.36 -35.62 -34.21
N LEU A 2 39.12 -35.90 -33.80
CA LEU A 2 37.95 -35.03 -34.09
C LEU A 2 37.20 -34.58 -32.85
N ARG A 3 37.79 -34.61 -31.65
CA ARG A 3 37.12 -34.20 -30.37
C ARG A 3 37.72 -32.93 -29.71
N LYS A 4 38.80 -32.36 -30.24
CA LYS A 4 39.40 -31.12 -29.65
C LYS A 4 38.94 -29.81 -30.29
N SER A 5 38.39 -29.84 -31.49
CA SER A 5 37.90 -28.65 -32.19
C SER A 5 36.49 -28.21 -31.78
N GLN A 6 35.66 -29.12 -31.33
CA GLN A 6 34.27 -28.77 -30.89
C GLN A 6 34.23 -28.16 -29.49
N LEU A 7 35.22 -28.48 -28.63
CA LEU A 7 35.30 -27.88 -27.28
C LEU A 7 35.83 -26.43 -27.31
N ALA A 8 36.65 -26.09 -28.30
CA ALA A 8 37.14 -24.73 -28.45
C ALA A 8 36.10 -23.74 -29.00
N ILE A 9 35.18 -24.22 -29.84
CA ILE A 9 34.07 -23.40 -30.38
C ILE A 9 33.01 -23.14 -29.33
N ALA A 10 32.72 -24.12 -28.46
CA ALA A 10 31.77 -23.93 -27.36
C ALA A 10 32.28 -22.94 -26.29
N LEU A 11 33.59 -22.94 -26.00
CA LEU A 11 34.19 -21.97 -25.07
C LEU A 11 34.28 -20.55 -25.65
N ALA A 12 34.50 -20.41 -26.96
CA ALA A 12 34.53 -19.10 -27.62
C ALA A 12 33.16 -18.43 -27.69
N ILE A 13 32.07 -19.19 -27.83
CA ILE A 13 30.71 -18.65 -27.85
C ILE A 13 30.27 -18.19 -26.44
N VAL A 14 30.74 -18.90 -25.38
CA VAL A 14 30.45 -18.49 -24.00
C VAL A 14 31.24 -17.26 -23.58
N ALA A 15 32.48 -17.13 -24.05
CA ALA A 15 33.33 -15.96 -23.76
C ALA A 15 32.87 -14.68 -24.50
N THR A 16 32.33 -14.80 -25.72
CA THR A 16 31.76 -13.66 -26.46
C THR A 16 30.41 -13.20 -25.92
N ALA A 17 29.58 -14.11 -25.38
CA ALA A 17 28.32 -13.76 -24.71
C ALA A 17 28.59 -13.05 -23.36
N ALA A 18 29.59 -13.48 -22.59
CA ALA A 18 29.96 -12.83 -21.33
C ALA A 18 30.68 -11.48 -21.54
N GLY A 19 31.45 -11.31 -22.63
CA GLY A 19 32.11 -10.04 -22.99
C GLY A 19 31.14 -8.98 -23.49
N ALA A 20 30.06 -9.37 -24.18
CA ALA A 20 29.01 -8.45 -24.64
C ALA A 20 28.12 -7.95 -23.49
N TYR A 21 28.05 -8.68 -22.38
CA TYR A 21 27.29 -8.27 -21.21
C TYR A 21 28.03 -7.26 -20.31
N LEU A 22 29.33 -7.15 -20.42
CA LEU A 22 30.17 -6.18 -19.67
C LEU A 22 30.40 -4.87 -20.43
N ALA A 23 30.11 -4.81 -21.71
CA ALA A 23 30.34 -3.65 -22.57
C ALA A 23 29.08 -2.83 -22.89
N SER A 24 27.89 -3.21 -22.39
CA SER A 24 26.70 -2.36 -22.43
C SER A 24 26.71 -1.33 -21.29
N GLY A 25 27.92 -0.75 -21.07
CA GLY A 25 28.06 0.44 -20.27
C GLY A 25 27.45 1.63 -21.01
N LEU A 26 26.47 2.24 -20.34
CA LEU A 26 26.21 3.67 -20.49
C LEU A 26 25.86 4.15 -21.90
N ALA A 27 24.73 3.76 -22.44
CA ALA A 27 23.99 4.67 -23.28
C ALA A 27 23.36 5.70 -22.34
N GLU A 28 23.88 6.92 -22.30
CA GLU A 28 23.20 8.08 -21.72
C GLU A 28 21.78 8.09 -22.27
N GLY A 29 20.81 8.12 -21.35
CA GLY A 29 19.41 7.91 -21.65
C GLY A 29 18.91 8.86 -22.75
N ALA A 30 18.48 8.29 -23.84
CA ALA A 30 17.62 9.00 -24.77
C ALA A 30 16.42 9.52 -23.98
N ASN A 31 16.18 10.82 -24.03
CA ASN A 31 15.02 11.47 -23.43
C ASN A 31 13.76 10.75 -23.94
N ALA A 32 13.08 10.04 -23.07
CA ALA A 32 11.76 9.52 -23.41
C ALA A 32 10.84 10.71 -23.67
N PRO A 33 9.95 10.64 -24.66
CA PRO A 33 9.12 11.77 -25.08
C PRO A 33 8.19 12.33 -23.99
N ASN A 34 8.23 11.83 -22.78
CA ASN A 34 7.28 12.09 -21.70
C ASN A 34 7.90 12.50 -20.36
N GLY A 35 9.15 12.92 -20.34
CA GLY A 35 9.80 13.32 -19.10
C GLY A 35 10.12 12.18 -18.12
N VAL A 36 10.08 10.91 -18.59
CA VAL A 36 10.54 9.75 -17.83
C VAL A 36 11.88 9.32 -18.36
N LEU A 37 12.87 9.26 -17.49
CA LEU A 37 14.24 8.86 -17.83
C LEU A 37 14.48 7.41 -17.38
N ALA A 38 15.07 6.58 -18.25
CA ALA A 38 15.59 5.28 -17.87
C ALA A 38 16.93 5.46 -17.15
N ALA A 39 17.02 5.05 -15.89
CA ALA A 39 18.20 5.24 -15.05
C ALA A 39 19.19 4.06 -15.07
N GLY A 40 19.03 3.11 -15.99
CA GLY A 40 19.94 1.97 -16.16
C GLY A 40 19.36 0.64 -15.65
N SER A 41 20.12 -0.44 -15.85
CA SER A 41 19.75 -1.78 -15.40
C SER A 41 20.80 -2.33 -14.44
N ARG A 42 20.38 -3.12 -13.47
CA ARG A 42 21.26 -3.75 -12.47
C ARG A 42 20.90 -5.21 -12.23
N LEU A 43 21.90 -5.96 -11.80
CA LEU A 43 21.71 -7.32 -11.30
C LEU A 43 21.61 -7.27 -9.77
N LEU A 44 20.48 -7.73 -9.24
CA LEU A 44 20.27 -7.89 -7.82
C LEU A 44 20.62 -9.33 -7.44
N LYS A 45 21.52 -9.50 -6.46
CA LYS A 45 21.95 -10.82 -5.97
C LYS A 45 21.17 -11.18 -4.70
N PRO A 46 20.76 -12.46 -4.54
CA PRO A 46 20.16 -12.90 -3.28
C PRO A 46 21.22 -13.02 -2.19
N GLY A 47 20.80 -12.77 -0.97
CA GLY A 47 21.51 -13.21 0.23
C GLY A 47 21.17 -14.68 0.58
N PRO A 48 21.79 -15.24 1.61
CA PRO A 48 21.43 -16.56 2.14
C PRO A 48 19.95 -16.63 2.52
N VAL A 49 19.34 -17.82 2.40
CA VAL A 49 17.97 -18.04 2.85
C VAL A 49 17.87 -17.73 4.35
N TYR A 50 16.85 -16.99 4.73
CA TYR A 50 16.53 -16.71 6.13
C TYR A 50 15.34 -17.56 6.57
N ILE A 51 15.54 -18.33 7.62
CA ILE A 51 14.46 -19.10 8.27
C ILE A 51 13.99 -18.30 9.48
N MET A 52 12.73 -17.94 9.49
CA MET A 52 12.15 -17.20 10.62
C MET A 52 12.06 -18.11 11.85
N PRO A 53 12.54 -17.66 13.00
CA PRO A 53 12.40 -18.41 14.22
C PRO A 53 10.91 -18.46 14.64
N PRO A 54 10.45 -19.56 15.26
CA PRO A 54 9.07 -19.67 15.72
C PRO A 54 8.80 -18.77 16.94
N GLY A 55 7.55 -18.27 17.05
CA GLY A 55 7.11 -17.44 18.17
C GLY A 55 7.50 -15.97 18.04
N THR A 56 7.34 -15.22 19.11
CA THR A 56 7.68 -13.79 19.17
C THR A 56 9.06 -13.61 19.80
N HIS A 57 9.96 -12.98 19.07
CA HIS A 57 11.31 -12.64 19.53
C HIS A 57 11.31 -11.22 20.10
N ALA A 58 11.03 -11.11 21.40
CA ALA A 58 10.83 -9.83 22.09
C ALA A 58 12.03 -8.88 21.96
N ALA A 59 13.26 -9.41 21.93
CA ALA A 59 14.47 -8.60 21.74
C ALA A 59 14.54 -7.96 20.34
N ASP A 60 13.98 -8.64 19.33
CA ASP A 60 13.94 -8.15 17.94
C ASP A 60 12.75 -7.19 17.72
N VAL A 61 11.70 -7.41 18.49
CA VAL A 61 10.41 -6.73 18.36
C VAL A 61 10.34 -5.49 19.26
N ALA A 62 11.04 -5.52 20.41
CA ALA A 62 11.17 -4.34 21.23
C ALA A 62 12.06 -3.31 20.52
N SER A 63 11.52 -2.14 20.30
CA SER A 63 12.31 -1.03 19.81
C SER A 63 13.42 -0.74 20.82
N THR A 64 14.66 -1.02 20.44
CA THR A 64 15.84 -0.61 21.22
C THR A 64 16.10 0.90 21.11
N HIS A 65 15.31 1.59 20.32
CA HIS A 65 15.40 3.02 20.10
C HIS A 65 14.29 3.74 20.88
N ALA A 66 14.58 4.95 21.32
CA ALA A 66 13.56 5.85 21.85
C ALA A 66 12.42 5.98 20.84
N PRO A 67 11.15 6.09 21.28
CA PRO A 67 10.00 6.24 20.38
C PRO A 67 10.27 7.34 19.35
N ARG A 68 10.19 7.00 18.06
CA ARG A 68 10.49 7.90 16.95
C ARG A 68 9.26 8.10 16.09
N ALA A 69 8.90 9.37 15.85
CA ALA A 69 7.96 9.73 14.82
C ALA A 69 8.69 9.95 13.48
N ILE A 70 8.21 9.31 12.42
CA ILE A 70 8.70 9.53 11.06
C ILE A 70 7.90 10.70 10.47
N PRO A 71 8.56 11.78 10.05
CA PRO A 71 7.88 12.94 9.47
C PRO A 71 7.22 12.58 8.13
N LEU A 72 5.98 12.97 7.93
CA LEU A 72 5.34 12.89 6.62
C LEU A 72 5.98 13.87 5.66
N ARG A 73 6.47 13.38 4.53
CA ARG A 73 6.98 14.21 3.44
C ARG A 73 5.90 14.40 2.37
N ILE A 74 5.57 15.65 2.11
CA ILE A 74 4.55 16.05 1.14
C ILE A 74 5.05 17.19 0.28
N PRO A 75 4.72 17.18 -1.03
CA PRO A 75 4.90 18.37 -1.85
C PRO A 75 4.04 19.52 -1.29
N ASN A 76 4.66 20.67 -1.09
CA ASN A 76 3.97 21.87 -0.59
C ASN A 76 3.22 21.66 0.76
N ALA A 77 3.93 21.11 1.75
CA ALA A 77 3.41 20.84 3.10
C ALA A 77 2.74 22.08 3.74
N ALA A 78 3.29 23.28 3.52
CA ALA A 78 2.73 24.51 4.05
C ALA A 78 1.30 24.79 3.53
N ALA A 79 1.05 24.59 2.23
CA ALA A 79 -0.27 24.76 1.65
C ALA A 79 -1.27 23.72 2.14
N LEU A 80 -0.84 22.46 2.27
CA LEU A 80 -1.68 21.39 2.84
C LEU A 80 -2.04 21.71 4.29
N ASN A 81 -1.06 22.02 5.13
CA ASN A 81 -1.29 22.34 6.55
C ASN A 81 -2.22 23.55 6.71
N ALA A 82 -2.05 24.60 5.89
CA ALA A 82 -2.95 25.74 5.88
C ALA A 82 -4.38 25.36 5.46
N ALA A 83 -4.56 24.47 4.50
CA ALA A 83 -5.86 23.98 4.08
C ALA A 83 -6.54 23.15 5.18
N LYS A 84 -5.80 22.24 5.82
CA LYS A 84 -6.27 21.42 6.95
C LYS A 84 -6.65 22.29 8.15
N SER A 85 -5.86 23.32 8.49
CA SER A 85 -6.17 24.26 9.58
C SER A 85 -7.44 25.05 9.31
N ARG A 86 -7.65 25.54 8.07
CA ARG A 86 -8.91 26.23 7.70
C ARG A 86 -10.12 25.30 7.81
N ALA A 87 -10.00 24.05 7.37
CA ALA A 87 -11.06 23.07 7.45
C ALA A 87 -11.38 22.71 8.91
N ALA A 88 -10.38 22.56 9.78
CA ALA A 88 -10.55 22.36 11.21
C ALA A 88 -11.29 23.51 11.89
N ALA A 89 -10.93 24.75 11.58
CA ALA A 89 -11.61 25.95 12.10
C ALA A 89 -13.08 26.03 11.64
N ALA A 90 -13.36 25.74 10.36
CA ALA A 90 -14.72 25.69 9.82
C ALA A 90 -15.56 24.58 10.49
N ARG A 91 -14.97 23.41 10.73
CA ARG A 91 -15.60 22.30 11.42
C ARG A 91 -15.97 22.65 12.87
N ALA A 92 -15.09 23.31 13.60
CA ALA A 92 -15.36 23.77 14.96
C ALA A 92 -16.56 24.73 15.04
N LEU A 93 -16.74 25.60 14.05
CA LEU A 93 -17.90 26.50 13.95
C LEU A 93 -19.21 25.72 13.71
N VAL A 94 -19.19 24.72 12.84
CA VAL A 94 -20.37 23.88 12.55
C VAL A 94 -20.75 23.03 13.77
N SER A 95 -19.77 22.46 14.48
CA SER A 95 -20.01 21.69 15.70
C SER A 95 -20.60 22.56 16.81
N LYS A 96 -20.14 23.80 16.94
CA LYS A 96 -20.68 24.76 17.91
C LYS A 96 -22.10 25.20 17.59
N ALA A 97 -22.43 25.37 16.30
CA ALA A 97 -23.77 25.77 15.86
C ALA A 97 -24.80 24.62 15.96
N ALA A 98 -24.36 23.37 15.90
CA ALA A 98 -25.21 22.16 15.97
C ALA A 98 -25.49 21.67 17.40
N GLY A 99 -25.21 22.46 18.42
CA GLY A 99 -25.09 22.15 19.83
C GLY A 99 -26.29 21.59 20.59
N THR A 100 -27.32 20.99 19.96
CA THR A 100 -28.46 20.41 20.68
C THR A 100 -29.10 19.16 20.07
N ALA A 101 -28.69 18.70 18.91
CA ALA A 101 -29.26 17.49 18.31
C ALA A 101 -28.23 16.37 18.27
N ILE A 102 -28.25 15.51 19.26
CA ILE A 102 -27.47 14.27 19.30
C ILE A 102 -28.35 13.19 18.67
N ASP A 103 -28.12 12.89 17.40
CA ASP A 103 -28.60 11.64 16.85
C ASP A 103 -27.65 10.53 17.34
N ALA A 104 -28.18 9.64 18.19
CA ALA A 104 -27.52 8.39 18.49
C ALA A 104 -27.21 7.71 17.15
N VAL A 105 -25.92 7.53 16.88
CA VAL A 105 -25.49 6.72 15.73
C VAL A 105 -25.94 5.31 16.04
N SER A 106 -27.12 4.96 15.53
CA SER A 106 -27.48 3.55 15.44
C SER A 106 -26.39 2.92 14.58
N GLU A 107 -25.72 1.88 15.08
CA GLU A 107 -24.94 0.96 14.28
C GLU A 107 -25.88 0.31 13.26
N GLY A 108 -26.29 1.09 12.29
CA GLY A 108 -27.23 0.69 11.27
C GLY A 108 -26.53 -0.16 10.25
N LYS A 109 -26.68 -1.47 10.36
CA LYS A 109 -26.64 -2.31 9.17
C LYS A 109 -27.57 -1.66 8.16
N SER A 110 -27.04 -1.05 7.12
CA SER A 110 -27.85 -0.47 6.05
C SER A 110 -28.81 -1.55 5.57
N ALA A 111 -30.11 -1.28 5.65
CA ALA A 111 -31.14 -2.24 5.27
C ALA A 111 -30.91 -2.67 3.82
N SER A 112 -30.62 -3.94 3.62
CA SER A 112 -30.25 -4.52 2.35
C SER A 112 -31.44 -4.53 1.41
N SER A 113 -31.27 -3.97 0.24
CA SER A 113 -32.10 -4.26 -0.93
C SER A 113 -31.84 -5.70 -1.40
N GLY A 114 -32.38 -6.73 -0.72
CA GLY A 114 -32.41 -8.12 -1.21
C GLY A 114 -31.07 -8.81 -1.54
N ARG A 115 -29.92 -8.23 -1.19
CA ARG A 115 -28.58 -8.80 -1.37
C ARG A 115 -28.12 -9.50 -0.09
N ALA A 116 -27.32 -10.54 -0.25
CA ALA A 116 -26.72 -11.26 0.87
C ALA A 116 -25.91 -10.32 1.77
N PRO A 117 -26.12 -10.35 3.10
CA PRO A 117 -25.44 -9.45 4.01
C PRO A 117 -23.92 -9.71 4.02
N LEU A 118 -23.16 -8.62 4.14
CA LEU A 118 -21.76 -8.70 4.55
C LEU A 118 -21.74 -9.32 5.96
N ALA A 119 -21.00 -10.41 6.12
CA ALA A 119 -20.77 -11.00 7.42
C ALA A 119 -19.32 -10.81 7.80
N LEU A 120 -19.06 -10.17 8.94
CA LEU A 120 -17.76 -10.21 9.58
C LEU A 120 -17.60 -11.60 10.19
N THR A 121 -16.74 -12.43 9.60
CA THR A 121 -16.59 -13.85 9.97
C THR A 121 -15.42 -14.10 10.91
N GLY A 122 -14.70 -13.07 11.33
CA GLY A 122 -13.61 -13.17 12.31
C GLY A 122 -12.65 -12.01 12.26
N ALA A 123 -11.96 -11.78 13.37
CA ALA A 123 -10.87 -10.83 13.48
C ALA A 123 -9.71 -11.45 14.24
N CYS A 124 -8.49 -11.27 13.73
CA CYS A 124 -7.26 -11.66 14.38
C CYS A 124 -6.59 -10.45 15.02
N GLY A 125 -6.21 -10.57 16.29
CA GLY A 125 -5.26 -9.66 16.90
C GLY A 125 -3.87 -9.99 16.37
N THR A 126 -3.34 -9.15 15.51
CA THR A 126 -2.00 -9.31 14.96
C THR A 126 -1.07 -8.29 15.62
N ASN A 127 -0.76 -8.48 16.91
CA ASN A 127 0.09 -7.56 17.64
C ASN A 127 1.53 -7.68 17.11
N VAL A 128 1.89 -6.79 16.25
CA VAL A 128 3.26 -6.51 15.84
C VAL A 128 3.70 -5.28 16.63
N ALA A 129 4.91 -5.28 17.20
CA ALA A 129 5.32 -4.35 18.24
C ALA A 129 5.13 -2.88 17.91
N ALA A 130 4.77 -2.13 18.96
CA ALA A 130 4.72 -0.67 18.97
C ALA A 130 6.13 -0.06 19.21
N GLY A 131 6.28 1.23 18.95
CA GLY A 131 7.52 1.99 19.24
C GLY A 131 7.87 3.00 18.16
N PHE A 132 7.16 2.99 17.04
CA PHE A 132 7.27 3.98 15.97
C PHE A 132 5.91 4.62 15.69
N ALA A 133 5.92 5.84 15.25
CA ALA A 133 4.76 6.54 14.69
C ALA A 133 5.15 7.11 13.33
N PRO A 134 4.33 6.85 12.32
CA PRO A 134 3.13 6.03 12.33
C PRO A 134 3.40 4.53 12.36
N SER A 135 2.35 3.72 12.50
CA SER A 135 2.43 2.25 12.49
C SER A 135 2.70 1.68 11.10
N ASP A 136 2.16 2.31 10.07
CA ASP A 136 2.23 1.93 8.66
C ASP A 136 1.93 0.46 8.43
N VAL A 137 0.80 0.05 8.99
CA VAL A 137 0.37 -1.35 8.93
C VAL A 137 0.01 -1.74 7.51
N ASN A 138 0.59 -2.86 7.05
CA ASN A 138 0.23 -3.49 5.80
C ASN A 138 0.16 -5.00 6.01
N GLY A 139 -0.74 -5.69 5.30
CA GLY A 139 -0.91 -7.12 5.48
C GLY A 139 -1.30 -7.83 4.20
N ALA A 140 -0.96 -9.11 4.15
CA ALA A 140 -1.29 -10.00 3.04
C ALA A 140 -1.82 -11.34 3.55
N VAL A 141 -2.74 -11.93 2.77
CA VAL A 141 -3.33 -13.23 3.07
C VAL A 141 -2.90 -14.27 2.04
N GLY A 142 -2.31 -15.36 2.55
CA GLY A 142 -2.03 -16.58 1.79
C GLY A 142 -3.06 -17.68 2.05
N PRO A 143 -2.81 -18.90 1.55
CA PRO A 143 -3.71 -20.02 1.79
C PRO A 143 -3.90 -20.35 3.27
N THR A 144 -2.82 -20.35 4.05
CA THR A 144 -2.82 -20.75 5.47
C THR A 144 -2.23 -19.71 6.41
N ARG A 145 -1.69 -18.60 5.89
CA ARG A 145 -0.98 -17.59 6.67
C ARG A 145 -1.51 -16.19 6.41
N LEU A 146 -1.41 -15.37 7.45
CA LEU A 146 -1.43 -13.91 7.36
C LEU A 146 0.00 -13.43 7.57
N VAL A 147 0.48 -12.54 6.74
CA VAL A 147 1.75 -11.82 6.94
C VAL A 147 1.41 -10.36 7.16
N VAL A 148 1.83 -9.82 8.29
CA VAL A 148 1.57 -8.42 8.68
C VAL A 148 2.90 -7.73 8.91
N VAL A 149 3.06 -6.58 8.30
CA VAL A 149 4.23 -5.71 8.48
C VAL A 149 3.79 -4.39 9.07
N THR A 150 4.64 -3.83 9.89
CA THR A 150 4.49 -2.48 10.47
C THR A 150 5.84 -1.82 10.45
N ASN A 151 5.90 -0.52 10.71
CA ASN A 151 7.18 0.12 10.92
C ASN A 151 7.99 -0.69 11.92
N VAL A 152 9.16 -1.12 11.43
CA VAL A 152 10.24 -1.93 11.98
C VAL A 152 10.00 -3.42 12.20
N ASN A 153 8.80 -3.97 11.95
CA ASN A 153 8.51 -5.38 12.26
C ASN A 153 7.79 -6.16 11.14
N ILE A 154 7.90 -7.49 11.21
CA ILE A 154 7.14 -8.45 10.42
C ILE A 154 6.63 -9.58 11.30
N GLY A 155 5.32 -9.88 11.20
CA GLY A 155 4.67 -11.01 11.86
C GLY A 155 4.05 -11.97 10.86
N VAL A 156 4.18 -13.26 11.11
CA VAL A 156 3.51 -14.35 10.40
C VAL A 156 2.55 -15.03 11.36
N PHE A 157 1.29 -15.16 10.97
CA PHE A 157 0.22 -15.70 11.81
C PHE A 157 -0.49 -16.84 11.08
N ASP A 158 -0.98 -17.81 11.84
CA ASP A 158 -1.87 -18.83 11.32
C ASP A 158 -3.23 -18.21 10.97
N LYS A 159 -3.68 -18.40 9.74
CA LYS A 159 -4.93 -17.76 9.23
C LYS A 159 -6.19 -18.26 9.94
N THR A 160 -6.17 -19.49 10.44
CA THR A 160 -7.35 -20.13 11.05
C THR A 160 -7.44 -19.83 12.54
N THR A 161 -6.31 -19.96 13.25
CA THR A 161 -6.25 -19.85 14.71
C THR A 161 -5.83 -18.46 15.19
N CYS A 162 -5.29 -17.63 14.31
CA CYS A 162 -4.65 -16.35 14.63
C CYS A 162 -3.39 -16.47 15.49
N ALA A 163 -2.89 -17.68 15.71
CA ALA A 163 -1.69 -17.90 16.51
C ALA A 163 -0.46 -17.32 15.80
N THR A 164 0.44 -16.71 16.58
CA THR A 164 1.73 -16.24 16.07
C THR A 164 2.59 -17.42 15.65
N VAL A 165 2.98 -17.48 14.39
CA VAL A 165 3.96 -18.43 13.85
C VAL A 165 5.36 -17.90 14.05
N SER A 166 5.58 -16.63 13.69
CA SER A 166 6.83 -15.90 13.91
C SER A 166 6.58 -14.40 13.95
N ASN A 167 7.36 -13.68 14.74
CA ASN A 167 7.36 -12.22 14.79
C ASN A 167 8.76 -11.71 15.09
N VAL A 168 9.36 -10.99 14.13
CA VAL A 168 10.75 -10.50 14.22
C VAL A 168 10.85 -9.06 13.72
N GLY A 169 11.97 -8.40 14.04
CA GLY A 169 12.29 -7.09 13.47
C GLY A 169 12.61 -7.17 11.96
N LEU A 170 12.33 -6.11 11.20
CA LEU A 170 12.72 -6.01 9.79
C LEU A 170 14.25 -6.11 9.62
N LYS A 171 15.04 -5.50 10.52
CA LYS A 171 16.50 -5.64 10.48
C LYS A 171 16.94 -7.10 10.66
N THR A 172 16.26 -7.87 11.50
CA THR A 172 16.53 -9.30 11.69
C THR A 172 16.20 -10.09 10.43
N LEU A 173 15.06 -9.80 9.78
CA LEU A 173 14.74 -10.39 8.49
C LEU A 173 15.85 -10.13 7.45
N PHE A 174 16.43 -8.94 7.43
CA PHE A 174 17.48 -8.53 6.46
C PHE A 174 18.90 -8.56 7.03
N SER A 175 19.16 -9.27 8.12
CA SER A 175 20.44 -9.26 8.87
C SER A 175 21.68 -9.63 8.06
N ASN A 176 21.54 -10.36 6.94
CA ASN A 176 22.67 -10.73 6.08
C ASN A 176 23.28 -9.56 5.29
N PHE A 177 22.66 -8.39 5.27
CA PHE A 177 23.13 -7.23 4.51
C PHE A 177 23.94 -6.23 5.34
N ALA A 178 24.35 -6.64 6.55
CA ALA A 178 25.19 -5.83 7.44
C ALA A 178 24.65 -4.39 7.61
N ILE A 179 23.35 -4.26 7.84
CA ILE A 179 22.68 -2.97 7.99
C ILE A 179 23.23 -2.24 9.22
N PRO A 180 23.76 -1.01 9.08
CA PRO A 180 24.30 -0.25 10.21
C PRO A 180 23.29 -0.10 11.35
N ALA A 181 23.78 -0.03 12.59
CA ALA A 181 22.90 0.14 13.75
C ALA A 181 22.07 1.43 13.69
N THR A 182 22.63 2.48 13.10
CA THR A 182 22.00 3.79 12.92
C THR A 182 20.93 3.84 11.84
N THR A 183 20.97 2.91 10.85
CA THR A 183 19.98 2.84 9.76
C THR A 183 18.67 2.30 10.30
N THR A 184 17.56 2.89 9.96
CA THR A 184 16.20 2.39 10.24
C THR A 184 15.62 1.77 8.97
N LEU A 185 14.95 0.61 9.09
CA LEU A 185 14.09 0.09 8.03
C LEU A 185 12.64 0.44 8.38
N PHE A 186 11.95 1.05 7.44
CA PHE A 186 10.62 1.60 7.66
C PHE A 186 9.76 1.52 6.38
N ASP A 187 8.54 2.02 6.42
CA ASP A 187 7.55 2.01 5.34
C ASP A 187 7.40 0.63 4.68
N PRO A 188 7.15 -0.43 5.47
CA PRO A 188 7.07 -1.76 4.91
C PRO A 188 5.76 -1.99 4.17
N ARG A 189 5.83 -2.79 3.09
CA ARG A 189 4.66 -3.31 2.38
C ARG A 189 4.77 -4.82 2.24
N VAL A 190 3.61 -5.47 2.11
CA VAL A 190 3.55 -6.90 1.81
C VAL A 190 2.47 -7.19 0.78
N LEU A 191 2.78 -8.04 -0.19
CA LEU A 191 1.85 -8.55 -1.18
C LEU A 191 1.89 -10.07 -1.18
N TYR A 192 0.77 -10.72 -1.50
CA TYR A 192 0.72 -12.13 -1.81
C TYR A 192 0.46 -12.32 -3.32
N ASP A 193 1.41 -12.92 -4.00
CA ASP A 193 1.27 -13.32 -5.40
C ASP A 193 0.52 -14.66 -5.45
N ARG A 194 -0.73 -14.61 -5.87
CA ARG A 194 -1.61 -15.78 -5.94
C ARG A 194 -1.12 -16.83 -6.94
N LYS A 195 -0.53 -16.39 -8.06
CA LYS A 195 -0.03 -17.28 -9.12
C LYS A 195 1.27 -17.96 -8.70
N ALA A 196 2.21 -17.21 -8.19
CA ALA A 196 3.47 -17.74 -7.71
C ALA A 196 3.35 -18.44 -6.34
N GLN A 197 2.27 -18.20 -5.60
CA GLN A 197 2.06 -18.65 -4.22
C GLN A 197 3.21 -18.21 -3.29
N ARG A 198 3.56 -16.92 -3.35
CA ARG A 198 4.66 -16.31 -2.59
C ARG A 198 4.22 -15.01 -1.96
N PHE A 199 4.73 -14.76 -0.78
CA PHE A 199 4.69 -13.44 -0.18
C PHE A 199 5.92 -12.63 -0.62
N PHE A 200 5.71 -11.35 -0.87
CA PHE A 200 6.74 -10.36 -1.13
C PHE A 200 6.65 -9.29 -0.05
N VAL A 201 7.74 -9.06 0.65
CA VAL A 201 7.87 -8.01 1.68
C VAL A 201 8.88 -6.98 1.22
N PHE A 202 8.57 -5.71 1.42
CA PHE A 202 9.41 -4.58 1.04
C PHE A 202 9.63 -3.70 2.25
N ALA A 203 10.80 -3.10 2.35
CA ALA A 203 11.08 -2.04 3.31
C ALA A 203 12.14 -1.12 2.72
N GLU A 204 12.06 0.14 3.02
CA GLU A 204 13.10 1.11 2.67
C GLU A 204 13.99 1.43 3.87
N SER A 205 15.11 2.08 3.63
CA SER A 205 16.06 2.44 4.68
C SER A 205 16.26 3.94 4.78
N ASP A 206 16.49 4.41 6.00
CA ASP A 206 16.96 5.75 6.30
C ASP A 206 18.21 5.67 7.18
N ASP A 207 19.32 6.22 6.68
CA ASP A 207 20.61 6.33 7.38
C ASP A 207 20.79 7.69 8.08
N ASN A 208 19.74 8.53 8.11
CA ASN A 208 19.71 9.92 8.57
C ASN A 208 20.54 10.91 7.73
N THR A 209 21.20 10.46 6.65
CA THR A 209 22.00 11.32 5.75
C THR A 209 21.39 11.41 4.36
N ASN A 210 20.46 10.52 4.02
CA ASN A 210 19.83 10.32 2.71
C ASN A 210 20.82 9.93 1.61
N THR A 211 22.07 9.62 1.95
CA THR A 211 23.12 9.31 0.96
C THR A 211 23.04 7.86 0.51
N ASP A 212 22.86 6.93 1.45
CA ASP A 212 22.87 5.49 1.19
C ASP A 212 21.50 4.87 1.51
N GLN A 213 20.54 5.08 0.62
CA GLN A 213 19.23 4.45 0.72
C GLN A 213 19.16 3.18 -0.11
N PHE A 214 18.45 2.19 0.43
CA PHE A 214 18.22 0.89 -0.18
C PHE A 214 16.75 0.52 -0.13
N GLN A 215 16.29 -0.14 -1.18
CA GLN A 215 15.03 -0.87 -1.17
C GLN A 215 15.32 -2.32 -0.82
N TYR A 216 14.90 -2.78 0.34
CA TYR A 216 15.00 -4.17 0.77
C TYR A 216 13.79 -4.95 0.30
N ILE A 217 14.01 -6.20 -0.12
CA ILE A 217 12.97 -7.07 -0.69
C ILE A 217 13.18 -8.48 -0.15
N ALA A 218 12.13 -9.10 0.37
CA ALA A 218 12.11 -10.50 0.73
C ALA A 218 11.00 -11.23 -0.01
N VAL A 219 11.30 -12.43 -0.51
CA VAL A 219 10.35 -13.32 -1.18
C VAL A 219 10.28 -14.61 -0.41
N SER A 220 9.11 -15.04 0.02
CA SER A 220 8.96 -16.28 0.75
C SER A 220 9.32 -17.49 -0.15
N THR A 221 9.96 -18.50 0.43
CA THR A 221 10.32 -19.72 -0.32
C THR A 221 9.11 -20.54 -0.73
N ASP A 222 8.00 -20.37 -0.01
CA ASP A 222 6.72 -21.03 -0.25
C ASP A 222 5.56 -20.17 0.32
N ASN A 223 4.35 -20.72 0.36
CA ASN A 223 3.16 -20.03 0.86
C ASN A 223 3.01 -20.05 2.39
N THR A 224 3.97 -20.64 3.13
CA THR A 224 3.96 -20.66 4.61
C THR A 224 4.65 -19.45 5.23
N ALA A 225 5.43 -18.69 4.44
CA ALA A 225 6.17 -17.52 4.86
C ALA A 225 7.14 -17.74 6.05
N THR A 226 7.65 -18.96 6.21
CA THR A 226 8.60 -19.31 7.29
C THR A 226 10.05 -19.18 6.87
N ALA A 227 10.34 -19.13 5.56
CA ALA A 227 11.67 -18.93 5.01
C ALA A 227 11.64 -17.95 3.85
N TRP A 228 12.73 -17.20 3.66
CA TRP A 228 12.77 -16.07 2.76
C TRP A 228 14.07 -15.99 1.97
N TYR A 229 13.96 -15.77 0.64
CA TYR A 229 15.01 -15.23 -0.21
C TYR A 229 15.04 -13.72 -0.03
N ARG A 230 16.22 -13.12 0.10
CA ARG A 230 16.36 -11.70 0.46
C ARG A 230 17.23 -10.99 -0.55
N TYR A 231 16.84 -9.78 -0.90
CA TYR A 231 17.51 -8.92 -1.87
C TYR A 231 17.57 -7.50 -1.34
N PHE A 232 18.46 -6.70 -1.90
CA PHE A 232 18.42 -5.25 -1.76
C PHE A 232 18.77 -4.59 -3.10
N ALA A 233 18.15 -3.45 -3.36
CA ALA A 233 18.46 -2.58 -4.49
C ALA A 233 19.06 -1.28 -3.94
N PRO A 234 20.34 -0.99 -4.24
CA PRO A 234 20.92 0.29 -3.89
C PRO A 234 20.28 1.39 -4.74
N LEU A 235 19.71 2.41 -4.10
CA LEU A 235 18.99 3.49 -4.78
C LEU A 235 19.90 4.67 -5.13
N SER A 236 20.98 4.87 -4.33
CA SER A 236 21.95 5.95 -4.50
C SER A 236 23.34 5.36 -4.58
N LEU A 237 23.93 5.21 -5.75
CA LEU A 237 25.33 4.81 -5.88
C LEU A 237 26.03 5.71 -6.90
N GLY A 238 26.97 6.55 -6.40
CA GLY A 238 27.92 7.30 -7.19
C GLY A 238 27.31 8.16 -8.31
N PRO A 239 28.08 8.46 -9.36
CA PRO A 239 27.58 9.26 -10.48
C PRO A 239 26.47 8.56 -11.29
N ASN A 240 26.33 7.25 -11.13
CA ASN A 240 25.31 6.43 -11.81
C ASN A 240 24.17 6.10 -10.85
N ARG A 241 23.32 7.06 -10.59
CA ARG A 241 22.11 6.93 -9.79
C ARG A 241 21.22 5.82 -10.35
N PHE A 242 20.73 4.92 -9.48
CA PHE A 242 19.89 3.83 -9.99
C PHE A 242 18.42 4.21 -10.04
N CYS A 243 17.84 4.75 -8.94
CA CYS A 243 16.44 5.11 -8.88
C CYS A 243 16.16 6.52 -8.34
N LYS A 244 17.15 7.15 -7.72
CA LYS A 244 17.02 8.49 -7.17
C LYS A 244 17.55 9.53 -8.15
N LYS A 245 16.94 10.71 -8.17
CA LYS A 245 17.31 11.81 -9.04
C LYS A 245 18.56 12.55 -8.56
N ALA A 246 18.77 12.60 -7.24
CA ALA A 246 19.95 13.21 -6.62
C ALA A 246 20.50 12.30 -5.52
N VAL A 247 21.81 12.42 -5.22
CA VAL A 247 22.48 11.60 -4.21
C VAL A 247 21.83 11.78 -2.83
N ASN A 248 21.49 13.01 -2.48
CA ASN A 248 20.91 13.40 -1.21
C ASN A 248 19.39 13.64 -1.27
N SER A 249 18.71 13.23 -2.35
CA SER A 249 17.26 13.15 -2.34
C SER A 249 16.81 11.99 -1.44
N PHE A 250 15.56 12.02 -0.99
CA PHE A 250 15.00 11.03 -0.09
C PHE A 250 13.93 10.20 -0.79
N TRP A 251 14.18 8.91 -0.91
CA TRP A 251 13.23 7.92 -1.39
C TRP A 251 12.27 7.56 -0.27
N ASP A 252 10.97 7.71 -0.48
CA ASP A 252 9.96 7.65 0.57
C ASP A 252 8.58 7.22 0.04
N TYR A 253 7.81 6.57 0.88
CA TYR A 253 6.45 6.12 0.58
C TYR A 253 6.39 5.05 -0.53
N PRO A 254 6.96 3.87 -0.34
CA PRO A 254 7.00 2.84 -1.36
C PRO A 254 5.62 2.26 -1.62
N MET A 255 5.31 2.04 -2.90
CA MET A 255 4.15 1.30 -3.37
C MET A 255 4.62 0.13 -4.20
N ALA A 256 3.91 -1.00 -4.17
CA ALA A 256 4.30 -2.16 -4.94
C ALA A 256 3.14 -2.77 -5.72
N GLY A 257 3.42 -3.17 -6.96
CA GLY A 257 2.53 -3.91 -7.85
C GLY A 257 3.18 -5.17 -8.39
N LEU A 258 2.37 -6.10 -8.82
CA LEU A 258 2.80 -7.38 -9.38
C LEU A 258 2.05 -7.69 -10.66
N ASN A 259 2.72 -8.26 -11.65
CA ASN A 259 2.11 -9.02 -12.73
C ASN A 259 2.79 -10.40 -12.86
N ASP A 260 2.55 -11.12 -13.94
CA ASP A 260 3.12 -12.47 -14.11
C ASP A 260 4.66 -12.49 -14.09
N LYS A 261 5.31 -11.44 -14.56
CA LYS A 261 6.76 -11.38 -14.75
C LYS A 261 7.47 -10.36 -13.86
N ARG A 262 6.77 -9.32 -13.41
CA ARG A 262 7.39 -8.17 -12.77
C ARG A 262 6.89 -7.96 -11.35
N LEU A 263 7.82 -7.52 -10.54
CA LEU A 263 7.61 -6.79 -9.32
C LEU A 263 7.99 -5.34 -9.60
N VAL A 264 7.06 -4.42 -9.39
CA VAL A 264 7.30 -2.99 -9.58
C VAL A 264 7.13 -2.27 -8.25
N ILE A 265 8.18 -1.56 -7.83
CA ILE A 265 8.15 -0.74 -6.62
C ILE A 265 8.32 0.71 -7.05
N THR A 266 7.40 1.56 -6.65
CA THR A 266 7.50 3.01 -6.84
C THR A 266 7.69 3.70 -5.51
N ALA A 267 8.39 4.81 -5.47
CA ALA A 267 8.40 5.71 -4.33
C ALA A 267 8.64 7.15 -4.78
N ASN A 268 8.33 8.09 -3.91
CA ASN A 268 8.62 9.50 -4.14
C ASN A 268 10.09 9.77 -3.85
N ASP A 269 10.72 10.54 -4.70
CA ASP A 269 12.10 11.00 -4.54
C ASP A 269 12.09 12.49 -4.23
N PHE A 270 12.26 12.82 -2.95
CA PHE A 270 12.22 14.18 -2.43
C PHE A 270 13.61 14.81 -2.45
N GLY A 271 13.83 15.76 -3.37
CA GLY A 271 15.06 16.54 -3.52
C GLY A 271 14.78 18.04 -3.61
N THR A 272 15.43 18.74 -4.54
CA THR A 272 15.09 20.14 -4.89
C THR A 272 13.71 20.28 -5.52
N GLY A 273 13.19 19.18 -6.09
CA GLY A 273 11.80 18.96 -6.51
C GLY A 273 11.35 17.60 -6.01
N VAL A 274 10.17 17.15 -6.44
CA VAL A 274 9.65 15.82 -6.16
C VAL A 274 9.42 15.09 -7.47
N SER A 275 9.97 13.88 -7.59
CA SER A 275 9.74 12.96 -8.69
C SER A 275 9.30 11.60 -8.16
N THR A 276 8.89 10.70 -9.04
CA THR A 276 8.63 9.30 -8.67
C THR A 276 9.69 8.41 -9.32
N GLY A 277 10.38 7.63 -8.50
CA GLY A 277 11.20 6.53 -8.97
C GLY A 277 10.35 5.28 -9.16
N ILE A 278 10.65 4.49 -10.20
CA ILE A 278 9.92 3.27 -10.57
C ILE A 278 10.95 2.17 -10.75
N LEU A 279 11.05 1.30 -9.76
CA LEU A 279 11.96 0.15 -9.74
C LEU A 279 11.23 -1.08 -10.28
N ASP A 280 11.58 -1.51 -11.47
CA ASP A 280 11.01 -2.62 -12.20
C ASP A 280 11.94 -3.83 -12.14
N ILE A 281 11.49 -4.96 -11.61
CA ILE A 281 12.30 -6.13 -11.29
C ILE A 281 11.69 -7.38 -11.95
N ASP A 282 12.52 -8.19 -12.60
CA ASP A 282 12.12 -9.53 -13.02
C ASP A 282 11.92 -10.43 -11.78
N LYS A 283 10.66 -10.70 -11.43
CA LYS A 283 10.38 -11.51 -10.24
C LYS A 283 10.64 -13.00 -10.43
N THR A 284 10.71 -13.49 -11.68
CA THR A 284 10.77 -14.92 -11.95
C THR A 284 11.99 -15.60 -11.33
N PRO A 285 13.22 -15.09 -11.47
CA PRO A 285 14.38 -15.67 -10.79
C PRO A 285 14.29 -15.58 -9.27
N MET A 286 13.62 -14.54 -8.73
CA MET A 286 13.48 -14.34 -7.29
C MET A 286 12.68 -15.47 -6.61
N LEU A 287 11.74 -16.08 -7.33
CA LEU A 287 10.91 -17.19 -6.82
C LEU A 287 11.74 -18.44 -6.46
N SER A 288 12.96 -18.53 -6.99
CA SER A 288 13.91 -19.62 -6.76
C SER A 288 15.19 -19.16 -6.05
N GLY A 289 15.23 -17.94 -5.52
CA GLY A 289 16.41 -17.40 -4.84
C GLY A 289 17.61 -17.17 -5.76
N LEU A 290 17.37 -16.90 -7.04
CA LEU A 290 18.41 -16.63 -8.03
C LEU A 290 18.61 -15.12 -8.20
N SER A 291 19.77 -14.75 -8.74
CA SER A 291 20.05 -13.37 -9.13
C SER A 291 19.05 -12.88 -10.17
N THR A 292 18.58 -11.65 -10.02
CA THR A 292 17.57 -11.09 -10.90
C THR A 292 17.98 -9.74 -11.45
N SER A 293 17.45 -9.38 -12.61
CA SER A 293 17.68 -8.09 -13.26
C SER A 293 16.62 -7.09 -12.82
N ALA A 294 17.04 -5.85 -12.61
CA ALA A 294 16.18 -4.72 -12.32
C ALA A 294 16.51 -3.54 -13.25
N LYS A 295 15.47 -2.77 -13.58
CA LYS A 295 15.56 -1.51 -14.33
C LYS A 295 14.87 -0.42 -13.53
N CYS A 296 15.38 0.80 -13.62
CA CYS A 296 14.71 1.91 -12.98
C CYS A 296 14.35 3.01 -13.96
N PHE A 297 13.21 3.63 -13.72
CA PHE A 297 12.75 4.83 -14.39
C PHE A 297 12.53 5.93 -13.34
N VAL A 298 12.81 7.17 -13.71
CA VAL A 298 12.58 8.34 -12.84
C VAL A 298 11.76 9.34 -13.62
N THR A 299 10.67 9.82 -13.03
CA THR A 299 9.79 10.81 -13.67
C THR A 299 10.40 12.21 -13.62
N ALA A 300 9.83 13.13 -14.39
CA ALA A 300 10.13 14.55 -14.26
C ALA A 300 9.71 15.08 -12.87
N ASP A 301 10.23 16.25 -12.50
CA ASP A 301 9.79 16.96 -11.30
C ASP A 301 8.33 17.33 -11.35
N GLY A 302 7.69 17.37 -10.19
CA GLY A 302 6.27 17.66 -10.04
C GLY A 302 5.36 16.44 -10.25
N ILE A 303 5.93 15.26 -10.52
CA ILE A 303 5.17 14.01 -10.63
C ILE A 303 5.34 13.21 -9.34
N PHE A 304 4.22 12.97 -8.67
CA PHE A 304 4.17 12.48 -7.31
C PHE A 304 3.27 11.25 -7.18
N ASN A 305 3.75 10.25 -6.45
CA ASN A 305 2.98 9.11 -5.95
C ASN A 305 2.25 8.28 -7.03
N TYR A 306 3.01 7.63 -7.91
CA TYR A 306 2.43 6.63 -8.79
C TYR A 306 2.18 5.31 -8.04
N ALA A 307 0.93 4.84 -8.02
CA ALA A 307 0.53 3.54 -7.50
C ALA A 307 0.57 2.49 -8.63
N PRO A 308 1.49 1.51 -8.60
CA PRO A 308 1.51 0.43 -9.57
C PRO A 308 0.36 -0.54 -9.30
N ALA A 309 -0.05 -1.29 -10.32
CA ALA A 309 -1.15 -2.21 -10.19
C ALA A 309 -0.71 -3.61 -9.72
N VAL A 310 -1.53 -4.25 -8.89
CA VAL A 310 -1.56 -5.71 -8.74
C VAL A 310 -2.43 -6.25 -9.88
N VAL A 311 -1.81 -6.93 -10.84
CA VAL A 311 -2.47 -7.45 -12.05
C VAL A 311 -2.94 -8.86 -11.80
N LEU A 312 -4.24 -9.07 -11.81
CA LEU A 312 -4.87 -10.36 -11.47
C LEU A 312 -5.02 -11.30 -12.68
N ASP A 313 -4.92 -10.76 -13.88
CA ASP A 313 -4.98 -11.52 -15.13
C ASP A 313 -3.59 -11.70 -15.78
N THR A 314 -3.55 -12.18 -17.01
CA THR A 314 -2.31 -12.43 -17.77
C THR A 314 -1.85 -11.23 -18.59
N ALA A 315 -2.30 -10.02 -18.25
CA ALA A 315 -1.89 -8.82 -18.98
C ALA A 315 -0.36 -8.63 -18.95
N ALA A 316 0.23 -8.43 -20.13
CA ALA A 316 1.66 -8.20 -20.29
C ALA A 316 2.07 -6.76 -19.96
N SER A 317 1.17 -5.96 -19.41
CA SER A 317 1.41 -4.57 -19.02
C SER A 317 0.80 -4.28 -17.65
N MET A 318 1.43 -3.36 -16.96
CA MET A 318 0.98 -2.86 -15.67
C MET A 318 0.64 -1.37 -15.79
N THR A 319 -0.50 -0.97 -15.27
CA THR A 319 -0.87 0.45 -15.22
C THR A 319 -0.43 1.07 -13.89
N LEU A 320 0.08 2.28 -13.96
CA LEU A 320 0.44 3.10 -12.81
C LEU A 320 -0.48 4.33 -12.79
N LEU A 321 -1.06 4.62 -11.65
CA LEU A 321 -2.00 5.73 -11.46
C LEU A 321 -1.50 6.71 -10.39
N SER A 322 -1.72 8.01 -10.60
CA SER A 322 -1.45 9.04 -9.61
C SER A 322 -2.52 10.13 -9.62
N PRO A 323 -3.17 10.41 -8.48
CA PRO A 323 -4.03 11.58 -8.33
C PRO A 323 -3.22 12.86 -8.01
N GLY A 324 -1.92 12.72 -7.68
CA GLY A 324 -1.14 13.79 -7.07
C GLY A 324 -1.37 13.88 -5.56
N SER A 325 -0.90 14.95 -4.92
CA SER A 325 -1.02 15.19 -3.47
C SER A 325 -2.07 16.23 -3.10
N GLY A 326 -2.59 16.97 -4.05
CA GLY A 326 -3.46 18.12 -3.83
C GLY A 326 -4.91 17.89 -4.19
N SER A 327 -5.69 18.97 -4.23
CA SER A 327 -6.98 18.99 -4.88
C SER A 327 -6.83 18.78 -6.38
N GLY A 328 -7.82 18.18 -7.03
CA GLY A 328 -7.71 17.90 -8.44
C GLY A 328 -9.02 17.49 -9.11
N SER A 329 -8.93 17.24 -10.41
CA SER A 329 -10.01 16.73 -11.25
C SER A 329 -9.50 15.74 -12.31
N LYS A 330 -8.25 15.29 -12.17
CA LYS A 330 -7.61 14.39 -13.12
C LYS A 330 -6.72 13.40 -12.40
N VAL A 331 -6.78 12.15 -12.80
CA VAL A 331 -5.83 11.10 -12.39
C VAL A 331 -4.86 10.87 -13.53
N ARG A 332 -3.56 10.90 -13.24
CA ARG A 332 -2.48 10.57 -14.17
C ARG A 332 -2.42 9.07 -14.38
N ARG A 333 -2.12 8.64 -15.57
CA ARG A 333 -1.96 7.23 -15.94
C ARG A 333 -0.73 7.05 -16.82
N MET A 334 0.11 6.09 -16.46
CA MET A 334 1.18 5.55 -17.29
C MET A 334 1.02 4.03 -17.41
N THR A 335 1.63 3.44 -18.42
CA THR A 335 1.64 1.99 -18.64
C THR A 335 3.07 1.50 -18.75
N LEU A 336 3.45 0.57 -17.89
CA LEU A 336 4.68 -0.20 -18.01
C LEU A 336 4.42 -1.42 -18.89
N ALA A 337 5.09 -1.49 -20.03
CA ALA A 337 5.01 -2.62 -20.95
C ALA A 337 6.18 -3.58 -20.71
N ASN A 338 5.88 -4.88 -20.65
CA ASN A 338 6.83 -5.95 -20.32
C ASN A 338 6.97 -6.93 -21.50
N PRO A 339 7.62 -6.55 -22.62
CA PRO A 339 7.66 -7.38 -23.82
C PRO A 339 8.55 -8.63 -23.69
N GLY A 340 9.45 -8.68 -22.72
CA GLY A 340 10.41 -9.78 -22.59
C GLY A 340 11.32 -9.64 -21.38
N LEU A 341 12.63 -9.47 -21.59
CA LEU A 341 13.59 -9.20 -20.52
C LEU A 341 13.36 -7.79 -19.96
N VAL A 342 13.62 -7.58 -18.67
CA VAL A 342 13.41 -6.31 -17.97
C VAL A 342 14.16 -5.13 -18.62
N GLY A 343 15.30 -5.36 -19.24
CA GLY A 343 16.03 -4.32 -19.98
C GLY A 343 15.25 -3.73 -21.16
N ALA A 344 14.32 -4.48 -21.75
CA ALA A 344 13.45 -4.05 -22.85
C ALA A 344 12.14 -3.38 -22.37
N ASP A 345 11.86 -3.36 -21.08
CA ASP A 345 10.65 -2.77 -20.55
C ASP A 345 10.62 -1.26 -20.78
N THR A 346 9.45 -0.73 -21.05
CA THR A 346 9.23 0.68 -21.38
C THR A 346 8.05 1.24 -20.62
N ILE A 347 8.12 2.54 -20.32
CA ILE A 347 6.98 3.29 -19.81
C ILE A 347 6.40 4.13 -20.96
N GLY A 348 5.10 3.93 -21.19
CA GLY A 348 4.34 4.69 -22.18
C GLY A 348 4.12 6.15 -21.75
N ALA A 349 3.58 6.93 -22.69
CA ALA A 349 3.23 8.31 -22.48
C ALA A 349 2.27 8.50 -21.30
N GLU A 350 2.47 9.54 -20.52
CA GLU A 350 1.51 9.96 -19.51
C GLU A 350 0.20 10.41 -20.17
N THR A 351 -0.91 9.93 -19.63
CA THR A 351 -2.27 10.33 -20.03
C THR A 351 -3.06 10.72 -18.81
N PHE A 352 -4.19 11.41 -19.01
CA PHE A 352 -5.03 11.90 -17.92
C PHE A 352 -6.44 11.33 -18.04
N ILE A 353 -6.99 10.95 -16.90
CA ILE A 353 -8.37 10.49 -16.74
C ILE A 353 -9.12 11.56 -15.97
N ASN A 354 -10.17 12.13 -16.55
CA ASN A 354 -11.03 13.11 -15.88
C ASN A 354 -11.91 12.41 -14.83
N VAL A 355 -12.03 13.03 -13.69
CA VAL A 355 -12.86 12.59 -12.57
C VAL A 355 -13.62 13.77 -12.00
N THR A 356 -14.65 13.52 -11.20
CA THR A 356 -15.30 14.57 -10.42
C THR A 356 -14.29 15.30 -9.55
N PRO A 357 -14.23 16.64 -9.59
CA PRO A 357 -13.29 17.42 -8.80
C PRO A 357 -13.33 17.04 -7.32
N TRP A 358 -12.15 16.93 -6.71
CA TRP A 358 -12.01 16.72 -5.28
C TRP A 358 -11.20 17.83 -4.63
N THR A 359 -11.39 17.99 -3.32
CA THR A 359 -10.60 18.89 -2.51
C THR A 359 -9.73 18.11 -1.52
N LEU A 360 -8.63 18.73 -1.12
CA LEU A 360 -7.71 18.17 -0.12
C LEU A 360 -8.47 17.69 1.10
N THR A 361 -8.08 16.51 1.59
CA THR A 361 -8.66 15.92 2.80
C THR A 361 -8.36 16.76 4.03
N THR A 362 -9.33 16.80 4.97
CA THR A 362 -9.13 17.29 6.33
C THR A 362 -8.38 16.25 7.16
N ASN A 363 -7.92 16.62 8.36
CA ASN A 363 -7.58 15.65 9.37
C ASN A 363 -8.84 14.96 9.91
N ALA A 364 -8.68 13.74 10.42
CA ALA A 364 -9.75 13.04 11.12
C ALA A 364 -9.75 13.43 12.61
N PHE A 365 -10.93 13.58 13.20
CA PHE A 365 -11.07 14.04 14.57
C PHE A 365 -11.51 12.89 15.49
N GLN A 366 -10.81 12.75 16.60
CA GLN A 366 -11.22 11.89 17.69
C GLN A 366 -12.24 12.60 18.60
N PRO A 367 -13.03 11.85 19.42
CA PRO A 367 -13.99 12.45 20.36
C PRO A 367 -13.39 13.45 21.36
N ASN A 368 -12.12 13.29 21.70
CA ASN A 368 -11.39 14.20 22.59
C ASN A 368 -10.84 15.46 21.89
N GLY A 369 -11.14 15.65 20.61
CA GLY A 369 -10.72 16.81 19.82
C GLY A 369 -9.31 16.68 19.21
N ILE A 370 -8.52 15.69 19.59
CA ILE A 370 -7.19 15.44 19.00
C ILE A 370 -7.36 14.93 17.57
N GLN A 371 -6.60 15.54 16.67
CA GLN A 371 -6.66 15.22 15.25
C GLN A 371 -5.72 14.07 14.89
N LEU A 372 -6.17 13.22 13.99
CA LEU A 372 -5.37 12.19 13.33
C LEU A 372 -5.02 12.64 11.92
N ASP A 373 -3.79 12.43 11.51
CA ASP A 373 -3.37 12.74 10.15
C ASP A 373 -4.02 11.78 9.14
N ALA A 374 -4.83 12.32 8.25
CA ALA A 374 -5.43 11.58 7.14
C ALA A 374 -4.63 11.74 5.84
N ILE A 375 -3.37 12.15 5.95
CA ILE A 375 -2.42 12.39 4.86
C ILE A 375 -2.94 13.45 3.87
N ASP A 376 -2.78 13.20 2.59
CA ASP A 376 -3.19 14.04 1.46
C ASP A 376 -4.08 13.24 0.49
N GLY A 377 -4.31 13.76 -0.72
CA GLY A 377 -5.16 13.12 -1.72
C GLY A 377 -4.49 11.98 -2.51
N ARG A 378 -3.32 11.49 -2.11
CA ARG A 378 -2.61 10.39 -2.80
C ARG A 378 -3.38 9.07 -2.73
N PHE A 379 -3.10 8.16 -3.64
CA PHE A 379 -3.45 6.76 -3.46
C PHE A 379 -2.58 6.16 -2.34
N GLN A 380 -3.21 5.42 -1.43
CA GLN A 380 -2.56 4.85 -0.26
C GLN A 380 -2.35 3.33 -0.40
N SER A 381 -2.90 2.73 -1.46
CA SER A 381 -2.76 1.32 -1.80
C SER A 381 -2.44 1.15 -3.28
N PRO A 382 -1.84 0.01 -3.69
CA PRO A 382 -1.68 -0.31 -5.10
C PRO A 382 -3.05 -0.37 -5.80
N SER A 383 -3.05 -0.08 -7.10
CA SER A 383 -4.24 -0.29 -7.92
C SER A 383 -4.49 -1.79 -8.12
N ILE A 384 -5.72 -2.20 -8.29
CA ILE A 384 -6.06 -3.57 -8.72
C ILE A 384 -6.39 -3.52 -10.20
N GLN A 385 -5.71 -4.33 -11.01
CA GLN A 385 -5.92 -4.43 -12.46
C GLN A 385 -6.47 -5.80 -12.84
N SER A 386 -7.59 -5.84 -13.55
CA SER A 386 -8.15 -7.07 -14.08
C SER A 386 -9.04 -6.80 -15.31
N ARG A 387 -8.84 -7.58 -16.38
CA ARG A 387 -9.68 -7.57 -17.59
C ARG A 387 -9.88 -6.18 -18.20
N GLY A 388 -8.80 -5.42 -18.28
CA GLY A 388 -8.84 -4.06 -18.84
C GLY A 388 -9.45 -3.00 -17.91
N LEU A 389 -9.69 -3.32 -16.66
CA LEU A 389 -10.22 -2.43 -15.63
C LEU A 389 -9.22 -2.22 -14.51
N LEU A 390 -9.35 -1.07 -13.83
CA LEU A 390 -8.53 -0.67 -12.70
C LEU A 390 -9.42 -0.14 -11.58
N TRP A 391 -9.08 -0.47 -10.36
CA TRP A 391 -9.70 0.10 -9.16
C TRP A 391 -8.63 0.68 -8.26
N ASN A 392 -8.90 1.84 -7.70
CA ASN A 392 -8.12 2.40 -6.60
C ASN A 392 -9.00 3.29 -5.72
N VAL A 393 -8.48 3.67 -4.57
CA VAL A 393 -9.17 4.47 -3.57
C VAL A 393 -8.22 5.51 -3.01
N HIS A 394 -8.72 6.73 -2.79
CA HIS A 394 -8.01 7.79 -2.07
C HIS A 394 -8.90 8.44 -1.01
N THR A 395 -8.31 9.31 -0.20
CA THR A 395 -9.06 10.10 0.78
C THR A 395 -9.20 11.54 0.27
N GLU A 396 -10.42 12.08 0.33
CA GLU A 396 -10.75 13.47 -0.03
C GLU A 396 -11.70 14.08 0.99
N ASN A 397 -12.05 15.34 0.86
CA ASN A 397 -13.10 15.95 1.65
C ASN A 397 -14.49 15.45 1.25
N GLY A 398 -15.33 15.26 2.24
CA GLY A 398 -16.71 14.84 2.07
C GLY A 398 -17.53 15.07 3.33
N GLY A 399 -18.59 14.28 3.52
CA GLY A 399 -19.47 14.41 4.66
C GLY A 399 -20.23 15.75 4.69
N LEU A 400 -20.66 16.14 5.87
CA LEU A 400 -21.39 17.40 6.06
C LEU A 400 -20.53 18.60 5.68
N ASN A 401 -21.02 19.42 4.74
CA ASN A 401 -20.34 20.61 4.22
C ASN A 401 -18.93 20.38 3.65
N ASN A 402 -18.59 19.14 3.26
CA ASN A 402 -17.24 18.75 2.82
C ASN A 402 -16.14 19.03 3.87
N LEU A 403 -16.44 18.87 5.15
CA LEU A 403 -15.50 19.13 6.25
C LEU A 403 -14.95 17.85 6.90
N TYR A 404 -15.26 16.68 6.35
CA TYR A 404 -14.86 15.39 6.88
C TYR A 404 -14.01 14.62 5.88
N ALA A 405 -13.06 13.84 6.35
CA ALA A 405 -12.31 12.94 5.49
C ALA A 405 -13.22 11.81 4.98
N ARG A 406 -13.15 11.52 3.69
CA ARG A 406 -13.91 10.43 3.05
C ARG A 406 -13.05 9.71 2.04
N TRP A 407 -13.04 8.40 2.09
CA TRP A 407 -12.48 7.64 0.99
C TRP A 407 -13.41 7.73 -0.23
N LYS A 408 -12.79 7.69 -1.40
CA LYS A 408 -13.49 7.67 -2.69
C LYS A 408 -12.88 6.58 -3.56
N LEU A 409 -13.73 5.68 -4.02
CA LEU A 409 -13.39 4.62 -4.95
C LEU A 409 -13.49 5.11 -6.38
N PHE A 410 -12.52 4.71 -7.18
CA PHE A 410 -12.52 4.88 -8.63
C PHE A 410 -12.47 3.55 -9.34
N LYS A 411 -13.14 3.49 -10.48
CA LYS A 411 -12.99 2.45 -11.49
C LYS A 411 -12.61 3.10 -12.81
N PHE A 412 -11.51 2.66 -13.40
CA PHE A 412 -10.98 3.17 -14.65
C PHE A 412 -10.86 2.05 -15.69
N SER A 413 -10.68 2.42 -16.95
CA SER A 413 -10.22 1.54 -18.02
C SER A 413 -8.70 1.60 -18.13
N THR A 414 -8.04 0.48 -18.45
CA THR A 414 -6.62 0.45 -18.83
C THR A 414 -6.38 1.03 -20.22
N ALA A 415 -7.42 1.14 -21.07
CA ALA A 415 -7.30 1.64 -22.44
C ALA A 415 -6.82 3.10 -22.44
N PRO A 416 -5.72 3.42 -23.16
CA PRO A 416 -5.16 4.78 -23.17
C PRO A 416 -6.12 5.84 -23.71
N THR A 417 -7.06 5.46 -24.54
CA THR A 417 -8.10 6.33 -25.11
C THR A 417 -9.25 6.65 -24.16
N SER A 418 -9.37 5.93 -23.04
CA SER A 418 -10.40 6.21 -22.03
C SER A 418 -9.96 7.41 -21.18
N VAL A 419 -10.66 8.53 -21.30
CA VAL A 419 -10.32 9.82 -20.68
C VAL A 419 -11.24 10.21 -19.53
N THR A 420 -12.15 9.34 -19.11
CA THR A 420 -13.07 9.55 -17.98
C THR A 420 -13.14 8.32 -17.09
N ALA A 421 -13.40 8.51 -15.79
CA ALA A 421 -13.67 7.41 -14.88
C ALA A 421 -14.95 6.66 -15.29
N LEU A 422 -14.93 5.34 -15.16
CA LEU A 422 -16.09 4.47 -15.41
C LEU A 422 -17.05 4.46 -14.23
N LEU A 423 -16.53 4.65 -13.02
CA LEU A 423 -17.30 4.75 -11.80
C LEU A 423 -16.51 5.58 -10.77
N GLU A 424 -17.24 6.42 -10.05
CA GLU A 424 -16.78 7.10 -8.85
C GLU A 424 -17.81 6.86 -7.75
N PHE A 425 -17.34 6.48 -6.56
CA PHE A 425 -18.20 6.23 -5.42
C PHE A 425 -17.55 6.76 -4.14
N LYS A 426 -18.34 7.44 -3.33
CA LYS A 426 -17.97 7.95 -2.01
C LYS A 426 -19.02 7.51 -1.01
N PRO A 427 -18.66 6.87 0.12
CA PRO A 427 -19.65 6.41 1.08
C PRO A 427 -20.32 7.59 1.76
N THR A 428 -21.62 7.43 1.97
CA THR A 428 -22.40 8.28 2.87
C THR A 428 -22.88 7.41 4.02
N THR A 429 -22.68 7.85 5.26
CA THR A 429 -23.29 7.20 6.41
C THR A 429 -24.76 7.59 6.49
N SER A 430 -25.60 6.65 6.93
CA SER A 430 -27.02 6.92 7.16
C SER A 430 -27.18 7.88 8.33
N GLY A 431 -27.82 9.00 8.11
CA GLY A 431 -28.11 10.02 9.10
C GLY A 431 -27.97 11.43 8.53
N ALA A 432 -28.78 12.35 8.97
CA ALA A 432 -28.85 13.73 8.46
C ALA A 432 -27.52 14.50 8.60
N ASN A 433 -26.55 13.96 9.34
CA ASN A 433 -25.37 14.70 9.74
C ASN A 433 -24.04 14.24 9.13
N ASN A 434 -23.92 12.99 8.64
CA ASN A 434 -22.71 12.48 7.93
C ASN A 434 -21.37 13.06 8.47
N LYS A 435 -21.19 12.96 9.81
CA LYS A 435 -20.15 13.64 10.59
C LYS A 435 -18.96 12.75 10.99
N ASP A 436 -18.79 11.62 10.40
CA ASP A 436 -17.66 10.74 10.65
C ASP A 436 -16.54 10.93 9.62
N ASP A 437 -15.32 10.72 10.03
CA ASP A 437 -14.16 10.65 9.15
C ASP A 437 -13.91 9.20 8.76
N MET A 438 -13.68 8.95 7.47
CA MET A 438 -13.32 7.65 6.92
C MET A 438 -12.11 7.83 6.01
N PHE A 439 -10.97 7.34 6.41
CA PHE A 439 -9.69 7.65 5.79
C PHE A 439 -8.76 6.44 5.80
N ASN A 440 -7.59 6.60 5.21
CA ASN A 440 -6.54 5.58 5.14
C ASN A 440 -7.07 4.27 4.54
N ALA A 441 -7.68 4.38 3.36
CA ALA A 441 -8.39 3.27 2.74
C ALA A 441 -7.52 2.47 1.77
N SER A 442 -7.87 1.19 1.62
CA SER A 442 -7.32 0.27 0.64
C SER A 442 -8.43 -0.55 0.00
N VAL A 443 -8.22 -1.01 -1.23
CA VAL A 443 -9.24 -1.72 -2.01
C VAL A 443 -8.74 -3.08 -2.48
N ALA A 444 -9.65 -4.06 -2.53
CA ALA A 444 -9.44 -5.34 -3.20
C ALA A 444 -10.68 -5.76 -3.98
N THR A 445 -10.45 -6.39 -5.11
CA THR A 445 -11.43 -7.15 -5.88
C THR A 445 -10.76 -8.38 -6.45
N GLY A 446 -11.49 -9.46 -6.64
CA GLY A 446 -10.94 -10.70 -7.19
C GLY A 446 -10.99 -10.78 -8.70
N SER A 447 -11.80 -9.95 -9.35
CA SER A 447 -12.08 -10.11 -10.78
C SER A 447 -12.61 -8.83 -11.41
N GLY A 448 -12.39 -8.68 -12.75
CA GLY A 448 -13.05 -7.69 -13.59
C GLY A 448 -14.45 -8.09 -14.09
N ILE A 449 -15.00 -9.20 -13.60
CA ILE A 449 -16.35 -9.65 -13.97
C ILE A 449 -17.40 -8.65 -13.51
N LEU A 450 -18.44 -8.46 -14.30
CA LEU A 450 -19.58 -7.64 -13.92
C LEU A 450 -20.18 -8.14 -12.60
N ASN A 451 -20.44 -7.21 -11.67
CA ASN A 451 -20.94 -7.52 -10.33
C ASN A 451 -19.97 -8.31 -9.43
N ALA A 452 -18.67 -8.34 -9.76
CA ALA A 452 -17.69 -8.86 -8.79
C ALA A 452 -17.69 -8.01 -7.52
N PRO A 453 -17.54 -8.64 -6.34
CA PRO A 453 -17.42 -7.91 -5.09
C PRO A 453 -16.17 -7.02 -5.05
N ILE A 454 -16.34 -5.87 -4.44
CA ILE A 454 -15.24 -4.99 -4.06
C ILE A 454 -15.27 -4.84 -2.54
N PHE A 455 -14.10 -4.93 -1.92
CA PHE A 455 -13.92 -4.71 -0.50
C PHE A 455 -13.01 -3.51 -0.29
N VAL A 456 -13.35 -2.67 0.68
CA VAL A 456 -12.55 -1.51 1.07
C VAL A 456 -12.36 -1.55 2.59
N THR A 457 -11.10 -1.55 3.02
CA THR A 457 -10.75 -1.33 4.43
C THR A 457 -10.52 0.14 4.66
N ALA A 458 -10.96 0.69 5.78
CA ALA A 458 -10.72 2.08 6.15
C ALA A 458 -10.67 2.26 7.67
N SER A 459 -10.01 3.31 8.12
CA SER A 459 -10.11 3.85 9.47
C SER A 459 -11.33 4.76 9.57
N ARG A 460 -11.99 4.77 10.73
CA ARG A 460 -13.11 5.66 11.04
C ARG A 460 -12.93 6.34 12.37
N THR A 461 -13.31 7.61 12.46
CA THR A 461 -13.50 8.35 13.71
C THR A 461 -14.77 9.19 13.67
N ILE A 462 -15.26 9.60 14.82
CA ILE A 462 -16.41 10.52 14.95
C ILE A 462 -16.01 11.57 15.98
N ASP A 463 -16.20 12.85 15.67
CA ASP A 463 -15.87 13.97 16.56
C ASP A 463 -16.90 14.23 17.69
N SER A 464 -17.76 13.26 17.97
CA SER A 464 -18.80 13.40 18.99
C SER A 464 -18.21 13.25 20.39
N ILE A 465 -18.06 14.35 21.09
CA ILE A 465 -17.61 14.41 22.50
C ILE A 465 -18.56 13.69 23.45
N LEU A 466 -19.79 13.37 23.03
CA LEU A 466 -20.88 13.05 23.95
C LEU A 466 -21.17 11.56 24.14
N THR A 467 -20.60 10.65 23.35
CA THR A 467 -21.02 9.24 23.39
C THR A 467 -19.93 8.21 23.60
N GLY A 468 -18.64 8.58 23.52
CA GLY A 468 -17.54 7.59 23.55
C GLY A 468 -17.52 6.62 22.34
N ALA A 469 -18.55 6.64 21.52
CA ALA A 469 -18.70 5.76 20.35
C ALA A 469 -17.84 6.19 19.13
N GLY A 470 -17.14 7.29 19.24
CA GLY A 470 -16.34 7.87 18.16
C GLY A 470 -14.86 7.46 18.13
N ASN A 471 -14.44 6.55 18.99
CA ASN A 471 -13.06 6.07 19.04
C ASN A 471 -12.62 5.51 17.68
N PRO A 472 -11.33 5.62 17.33
CA PRO A 472 -10.83 5.08 16.07
C PRO A 472 -11.23 3.62 15.88
N ALA A 473 -11.76 3.29 14.72
CA ALA A 473 -12.26 1.97 14.39
C ALA A 473 -11.72 1.50 13.03
N HIS A 474 -11.57 0.18 12.90
CA HIS A 474 -11.27 -0.49 11.64
C HIS A 474 -12.57 -0.99 11.03
N LEU A 475 -12.90 -0.51 9.83
CA LEU A 475 -14.09 -0.91 9.07
C LEU A 475 -13.71 -1.68 7.83
N ILE A 476 -14.59 -2.60 7.43
CA ILE A 476 -14.58 -3.20 6.09
C ILE A 476 -15.92 -2.88 5.42
N PHE A 477 -15.83 -2.31 4.23
CA PHE A 477 -16.95 -2.05 3.34
C PHE A 477 -16.98 -3.10 2.25
N SER A 478 -18.16 -3.43 1.78
CA SER A 478 -18.34 -4.25 0.60
C SER A 478 -19.42 -3.70 -0.29
N GLY A 479 -19.17 -3.73 -1.58
CA GLY A 479 -20.10 -3.44 -2.66
C GLY A 479 -19.80 -4.30 -3.87
N PHE A 480 -20.33 -3.91 -5.03
CA PHE A 480 -20.05 -4.59 -6.28
C PHE A 480 -19.39 -3.61 -7.26
N ASN A 481 -18.70 -4.13 -8.25
CA ASN A 481 -17.98 -3.30 -9.22
C ASN A 481 -18.91 -2.44 -10.13
N SER A 482 -20.22 -2.63 -10.00
CA SER A 482 -21.28 -1.80 -10.63
C SER A 482 -22.00 -0.91 -9.62
N SER A 483 -21.69 -0.96 -8.32
CA SER A 483 -22.38 -0.20 -7.27
C SER A 483 -22.11 1.30 -7.39
N LYS A 484 -23.17 2.10 -7.51
CA LYS A 484 -23.09 3.54 -7.79
C LYS A 484 -23.58 4.44 -6.66
N ASN A 485 -24.22 3.86 -5.65
CA ASN A 485 -24.79 4.62 -4.53
C ASN A 485 -24.58 3.90 -3.19
N SER A 486 -24.74 4.63 -2.10
CA SER A 486 -24.49 4.14 -0.75
C SER A 486 -25.41 2.98 -0.33
N ALA A 487 -26.61 2.90 -0.87
CA ALA A 487 -27.54 1.82 -0.55
C ALA A 487 -27.09 0.45 -1.09
N GLU A 488 -26.15 0.43 -2.03
CA GLU A 488 -25.59 -0.80 -2.60
C GLU A 488 -24.36 -1.29 -1.82
N TRP A 489 -23.86 -0.49 -0.89
CA TRP A 489 -22.70 -0.78 -0.06
C TRP A 489 -23.13 -1.16 1.34
N GLN A 490 -22.40 -2.10 1.89
CA GLN A 490 -22.51 -2.52 3.29
C GLN A 490 -21.17 -2.31 3.96
N PHE A 491 -21.18 -2.14 5.26
CA PHE A 491 -19.94 -2.14 6.04
C PHE A 491 -20.14 -2.88 7.37
N ASP A 492 -19.05 -3.35 7.92
CA ASP A 492 -19.01 -3.92 9.27
C ASP A 492 -17.76 -3.40 10.00
N THR A 493 -17.85 -3.34 11.32
CA THR A 493 -16.77 -2.92 12.19
C THR A 493 -15.95 -4.13 12.61
N VAL A 494 -14.70 -4.21 12.15
CA VAL A 494 -13.77 -5.26 12.56
C VAL A 494 -13.44 -5.14 14.03
N ALA A 495 -13.11 -3.94 14.46
CA ALA A 495 -12.86 -3.61 15.86
C ALA A 495 -12.89 -2.09 16.06
N THR A 496 -13.22 -1.68 17.29
CA THR A 496 -13.14 -0.30 17.75
C THR A 496 -12.07 -0.18 18.81
N SER A 497 -11.30 0.90 18.78
CA SER A 497 -10.34 1.22 19.84
C SER A 497 -11.04 1.48 21.16
N ALA A 498 -10.54 0.92 22.25
CA ALA A 498 -11.07 1.20 23.59
C ALA A 498 -10.80 2.64 24.03
N ARG A 499 -9.86 3.34 23.37
CA ARG A 499 -9.36 4.66 23.72
C ARG A 499 -9.08 5.51 22.48
N ASN A 500 -8.82 6.78 22.71
CA ASN A 500 -8.24 7.74 21.78
C ASN A 500 -6.76 7.97 22.09
N PHE A 501 -6.00 8.47 21.14
CA PHE A 501 -4.72 9.10 21.49
C PHE A 501 -5.01 10.36 22.31
N ALA A 502 -4.27 10.51 23.41
CA ALA A 502 -4.40 11.66 24.31
C ALA A 502 -3.33 12.72 24.06
N THR A 503 -2.18 12.32 23.51
CA THR A 503 -1.05 13.21 23.20
C THR A 503 -0.33 12.73 21.94
N CYS A 504 0.24 13.68 21.17
CA CYS A 504 0.97 13.36 19.95
C CYS A 504 2.37 13.98 19.89
N GLY A 505 2.68 14.89 20.77
CA GLY A 505 3.89 15.73 20.65
C GLY A 505 3.80 16.79 19.55
N VAL A 506 3.07 16.50 18.48
CA VAL A 506 2.70 17.42 17.38
C VAL A 506 1.25 17.16 16.98
N ASP A 507 0.55 18.16 16.52
CA ASP A 507 -0.82 18.06 16.03
C ASP A 507 -0.80 18.25 14.49
N PRO A 508 -1.38 17.33 13.71
CA PRO A 508 -2.10 16.12 14.09
C PRO A 508 -1.19 14.96 14.56
N CYS A 509 -1.78 14.02 15.32
CA CYS A 509 -1.14 12.72 15.57
C CYS A 509 -0.88 12.00 14.25
N ARG A 510 0.30 11.42 14.11
CA ARG A 510 0.54 10.45 13.05
C ARG A 510 -0.31 9.21 13.34
N TRP A 511 -1.15 8.84 12.35
CA TRP A 511 -2.03 7.66 12.46
C TRP A 511 -1.39 6.45 11.79
N GLY A 512 -1.28 6.48 10.50
CA GLY A 512 -0.70 5.48 9.62
C GLY A 512 -0.88 5.96 8.20
N ASP A 513 0.09 5.69 7.35
CA ASP A 513 0.10 6.22 6.00
C ASP A 513 -0.72 5.36 5.04
N TYR A 514 -1.06 4.13 5.48
CA TYR A 514 -1.83 3.18 4.67
C TYR A 514 -2.49 2.07 5.51
N SER A 515 -3.38 1.34 4.85
CA SER A 515 -3.95 0.06 5.26
C SER A 515 -3.78 -0.96 4.12
N SER A 516 -4.27 -2.17 4.25
CA SER A 516 -4.36 -3.10 3.14
C SER A 516 -5.63 -3.94 3.14
N THR A 517 -6.09 -4.26 1.94
CA THR A 517 -7.22 -5.17 1.70
C THR A 517 -6.80 -6.17 0.64
N GLN A 518 -7.07 -7.45 0.87
CA GLN A 518 -6.76 -8.51 -0.10
C GLN A 518 -7.85 -9.57 -0.15
N ILE A 519 -8.11 -10.09 -1.35
CA ILE A 519 -9.02 -11.22 -1.54
C ILE A 519 -8.38 -12.49 -1.01
N ASP A 520 -9.14 -13.30 -0.28
CA ASP A 520 -8.71 -14.62 0.21
C ASP A 520 -8.37 -15.54 -0.98
N PRO A 521 -7.13 -16.05 -1.06
CA PRO A 521 -6.72 -16.83 -2.23
C PRO A 521 -7.37 -18.23 -2.31
N VAL A 522 -7.97 -18.70 -1.22
CA VAL A 522 -8.62 -20.04 -1.16
C VAL A 522 -10.10 -19.94 -1.45
N ILE A 523 -10.78 -18.96 -0.83
CA ILE A 523 -12.23 -18.77 -0.99
C ILE A 523 -12.54 -17.94 -2.25
N GLY A 524 -11.58 -17.13 -2.69
CA GLY A 524 -11.73 -16.31 -3.89
C GLY A 524 -12.54 -15.04 -3.64
N ILE A 525 -13.24 -14.61 -4.67
CA ILE A 525 -13.86 -13.27 -4.75
C ILE A 525 -14.93 -12.95 -3.70
N GLY A 526 -15.47 -13.97 -3.02
CA GLY A 526 -16.50 -13.79 -1.98
C GLY A 526 -15.95 -13.39 -0.62
N ARG A 527 -14.63 -13.43 -0.41
CA ARG A 527 -14.01 -13.16 0.90
C ARG A 527 -12.79 -12.27 0.76
N ALA A 528 -12.68 -11.29 1.66
CA ALA A 528 -11.49 -10.46 1.78
C ALA A 528 -11.00 -10.37 3.23
N TRP A 529 -9.73 -10.03 3.36
CA TRP A 529 -9.08 -9.66 4.60
C TRP A 529 -8.66 -8.20 4.53
N GLY A 530 -8.99 -7.44 5.58
CA GLY A 530 -8.55 -6.06 5.77
C GLY A 530 -7.60 -5.97 6.95
N PHE A 531 -6.55 -5.18 6.80
CA PHE A 531 -5.51 -4.97 7.82
C PHE A 531 -5.42 -3.48 8.15
N ASN A 532 -5.53 -3.15 9.43
CA ASN A 532 -5.47 -1.77 9.89
C ASN A 532 -5.01 -1.72 11.34
N GLN A 533 -4.79 -0.51 11.83
CA GLN A 533 -4.43 -0.25 13.23
C GLN A 533 -5.62 0.20 14.07
N LEU A 534 -5.43 0.11 15.37
CA LEU A 534 -6.28 0.65 16.43
C LEU A 534 -5.40 1.29 17.48
N VAL A 535 -5.96 2.14 18.33
CA VAL A 535 -5.29 2.59 19.55
C VAL A 535 -5.22 1.42 20.54
N ALA A 536 -4.06 1.17 21.10
CA ALA A 536 -3.87 0.08 22.05
C ALA A 536 -4.70 0.27 23.34
N SER A 537 -5.20 -0.84 23.87
CA SER A 537 -5.79 -0.87 25.22
C SER A 537 -4.66 -0.95 26.24
N GLY A 538 -4.32 0.13 26.91
CA GLY A 538 -3.31 0.14 27.98
C GLY A 538 -3.93 0.50 29.32
N THR A 539 -3.21 0.25 30.41
CA THR A 539 -3.61 0.64 31.78
C THR A 539 -3.16 2.05 32.14
N GLY A 540 -2.32 2.70 31.31
CA GLY A 540 -1.84 4.06 31.53
C GLY A 540 -2.94 5.13 31.37
N THR A 541 -2.78 6.26 32.03
CA THR A 541 -3.70 7.40 31.98
C THR A 541 -3.55 8.21 30.68
N THR A 542 -2.41 8.10 30.01
CA THR A 542 -2.11 8.80 28.76
C THR A 542 -1.76 7.83 27.66
N THR A 543 -2.40 7.98 26.50
CA THR A 543 -2.08 7.27 25.26
C THR A 543 -1.44 8.24 24.29
N SER A 544 -0.38 7.79 23.61
CA SER A 544 0.32 8.57 22.59
C SER A 544 0.20 7.94 21.22
N GLN A 545 0.64 8.64 20.18
CA GLN A 545 0.68 8.11 18.82
C GLN A 545 1.55 6.85 18.64
N PHE A 546 2.30 6.44 19.66
CA PHE A 546 3.09 5.20 19.68
C PHE A 546 2.33 4.00 20.26
N ASP A 547 1.15 4.23 20.86
CA ASP A 547 0.36 3.21 21.53
C ASP A 547 -0.70 2.66 20.57
N TRP A 548 -0.28 1.86 19.60
CA TRP A 548 -1.17 1.23 18.61
C TRP A 548 -1.03 -0.29 18.62
N VAL A 549 -2.04 -0.95 18.09
CA VAL A 549 -2.10 -2.38 17.83
C VAL A 549 -2.66 -2.61 16.44
N THR A 550 -2.39 -3.77 15.86
CA THR A 550 -2.90 -4.12 14.54
C THR A 550 -4.04 -5.13 14.62
N ARG A 551 -4.92 -5.09 13.63
CA ARG A 551 -6.02 -6.04 13.46
C ARG A 551 -6.14 -6.47 12.01
N ALA A 552 -6.32 -7.78 11.82
CA ALA A 552 -6.75 -8.35 10.56
C ALA A 552 -8.22 -8.77 10.69
N GLY A 553 -9.07 -8.27 9.82
CA GLY A 553 -10.50 -8.59 9.79
C GLY A 553 -10.86 -9.37 8.54
N LYS A 554 -11.69 -10.39 8.69
CA LYS A 554 -12.17 -11.23 7.60
C LYS A 554 -13.64 -10.91 7.33
N ALA A 555 -13.94 -10.42 6.13
CA ALA A 555 -15.29 -10.14 5.67
C ALA A 555 -15.68 -11.08 4.54
N GLU A 556 -16.90 -11.56 4.56
CA GLU A 556 -17.43 -12.51 3.59
C GLU A 556 -18.80 -12.05 3.09
N LEU A 557 -19.00 -12.07 1.79
CA LEU A 557 -20.31 -11.94 1.17
C LEU A 557 -20.85 -13.33 0.90
N ASN A 558 -22.01 -13.62 1.46
CA ASN A 558 -22.73 -14.85 1.16
C ASN A 558 -23.38 -14.74 -0.23
N ILE A 559 -22.54 -14.86 -1.27
CA ILE A 559 -22.99 -14.80 -2.65
C ILE A 559 -23.21 -16.24 -3.10
N GLN A 560 -24.46 -16.59 -3.38
CA GLN A 560 -24.76 -17.78 -4.16
C GLN A 560 -24.39 -17.46 -5.62
N PHE A 561 -23.15 -17.78 -6.01
CA PHE A 561 -22.79 -17.76 -7.43
C PHE A 561 -23.54 -18.88 -8.15
N SER A 562 -24.16 -18.56 -9.27
CA SER A 562 -24.57 -19.60 -10.20
C SER A 562 -23.32 -20.42 -10.57
N PRO A 563 -23.39 -21.77 -10.55
CA PRO A 563 -22.20 -22.62 -10.80
C PRO A 563 -21.48 -22.35 -12.12
N ASN A 564 -22.12 -21.67 -13.05
CA ASN A 564 -21.53 -21.25 -14.34
C ASN A 564 -20.49 -20.11 -14.25
N LEU A 565 -20.34 -19.44 -13.09
CA LEU A 565 -19.34 -18.38 -12.91
C LEU A 565 -18.05 -18.88 -12.24
N ALA A 566 -18.09 -20.03 -11.58
CA ALA A 566 -16.93 -20.59 -10.89
C ALA A 566 -15.91 -21.28 -11.83
N SER A 567 -16.26 -21.56 -13.07
CA SER A 567 -15.44 -22.38 -13.98
C SER A 567 -14.54 -21.59 -14.95
N THR A 568 -14.45 -20.26 -14.84
CA THR A 568 -13.70 -19.44 -15.81
C THR A 568 -12.55 -18.62 -15.20
N GLU A 569 -12.12 -18.89 -13.99
CA GLU A 569 -10.84 -18.35 -13.50
C GLU A 569 -9.76 -19.43 -13.62
N PRO A 570 -8.67 -19.15 -14.37
CA PRO A 570 -7.51 -20.03 -14.45
C PRO A 570 -6.69 -19.99 -13.14
#